data_cd6c70488f3a689f4d7e49887f0785e4
#
_entry.id   cd6c70488f3a689f4d7e49887f0785e4
#
_cell.length_a   1.000
_cell.length_b   1.000
_cell.length_c   1.000
_cell.angle_alpha   90.00
_cell.angle_beta   90.00
_cell.angle_gamma   90.00
#
_symmetry.space_group_name_H-M   'P 1'
#
loop_
_entity.id
_entity.type
_entity.pdbx_description
1 polymer ?
#
loop_
_entity_poly.entity_id
_entity_poly.type
_entity_poly.pdbx_seq_one_letter_code
_entity_poly.pdbx_strand_id
1 'polypeptide(L)'
;MLFRSKPPKEIKSFLDKYVIGQDQAKKVLSVAVYNHYKRILQDKLEDDIDIQKSNVLLAGPTGTGKTLLAQTIAKLLNVPIAIVDATVLTEAGYVGEDVESILSKLLQAADFDIKKAENGIVFIDEIDKIARKRDNPSITRDVSGEGVQQALLKLLEGTIVNVPPKGGRKHPDQKFIELNTSNILFIAGGAFDGIEKIIKTRLNLQSIGYKMSKEHKLQQQEDNVLRYINPHDVRAYGLIPEIIGRLPVLSFLNPLSKDALKDIMTVPNNALIKQYEKLFQMDGISFSITPTAIDYIVDKAMEYNLGARGLRNLCEAILNDAMFNLPNSEVKELKVTKIYADQKLQMIDMTYLKAVS
;
A
#
# COMPACT_ATOMS: atom_id res chain seq x y z
N MET A 1 14.33 13.44 -20.41
CA MET A 1 13.33 14.34 -19.83
C MET A 1 13.78 14.63 -18.40
N LEU A 2 14.20 15.86 -18.10
CA LEU A 2 14.68 16.25 -16.78
C LEU A 2 13.53 16.11 -15.78
N PHE A 3 13.67 15.25 -14.78
CA PHE A 3 12.77 15.18 -13.63
C PHE A 3 12.79 16.56 -12.94
N ARG A 4 11.79 17.40 -13.19
CA ARG A 4 11.50 18.50 -12.29
C ARG A 4 10.92 17.89 -11.03
N SER A 5 11.73 17.78 -9.98
CA SER A 5 11.25 17.31 -8.68
C SER A 5 10.16 18.27 -8.20
N LYS A 6 8.91 17.81 -8.23
CA LYS A 6 7.77 18.59 -7.72
C LYS A 6 7.95 18.81 -6.21
N PRO A 7 7.75 20.04 -5.69
CA PRO A 7 7.86 20.29 -4.26
C PRO A 7 6.94 19.38 -3.42
N PRO A 8 7.29 19.06 -2.18
CA PRO A 8 6.48 18.14 -1.34
C PRO A 8 5.02 18.58 -1.18
N LYS A 9 4.75 19.87 -1.16
CA LYS A 9 3.38 20.41 -1.10
C LYS A 9 2.56 20.07 -2.34
N GLU A 10 3.17 20.11 -3.52
CA GLU A 10 2.49 19.73 -4.77
C GLU A 10 2.25 18.21 -4.83
N ILE A 11 3.22 17.42 -4.39
CA ILE A 11 3.06 15.95 -4.29
C ILE A 11 1.89 15.64 -3.35
N LYS A 12 1.86 16.24 -2.15
CA LYS A 12 0.74 16.05 -1.20
C LYS A 12 -0.59 16.48 -1.81
N SER A 13 -0.65 17.66 -2.43
CA SER A 13 -1.88 18.15 -3.07
C SER A 13 -2.39 17.22 -4.18
N PHE A 14 -1.48 16.57 -4.90
CA PHE A 14 -1.88 15.56 -5.87
C PHE A 14 -2.41 14.29 -5.21
N LEU A 15 -1.76 13.81 -4.13
CA LEU A 15 -2.25 12.67 -3.34
C LEU A 15 -3.64 12.93 -2.75
N ASP A 16 -3.92 14.17 -2.31
CA ASP A 16 -5.22 14.58 -1.76
C ASP A 16 -6.38 14.41 -2.76
N LYS A 17 -6.10 14.44 -4.08
CA LYS A 17 -7.11 14.21 -5.12
C LYS A 17 -7.54 12.74 -5.26
N TYR A 18 -6.77 11.80 -4.74
CA TYR A 18 -7.00 10.37 -4.92
C TYR A 18 -7.16 9.59 -3.61
N VAL A 19 -6.54 10.05 -2.54
CA VAL A 19 -6.52 9.36 -1.24
C VAL A 19 -7.19 10.23 -0.18
N ILE A 20 -8.20 9.71 0.47
CA ILE A 20 -8.92 10.40 1.56
C ILE A 20 -8.14 10.25 2.88
N GLY A 21 -8.08 11.31 3.67
CA GLY A 21 -7.39 11.33 4.95
C GLY A 21 -5.89 11.05 4.82
N GLN A 22 -5.32 10.37 5.81
CA GLN A 22 -3.92 9.92 5.84
C GLN A 22 -2.89 11.06 5.72
N ASP A 23 -3.19 12.24 6.28
CA ASP A 23 -2.39 13.47 6.09
C ASP A 23 -0.93 13.31 6.50
N GLN A 24 -0.69 12.61 7.62
CA GLN A 24 0.67 12.38 8.11
C GLN A 24 1.46 11.49 7.15
N ALA A 25 0.87 10.37 6.71
CA ALA A 25 1.52 9.48 5.75
C ALA A 25 1.80 10.18 4.42
N LYS A 26 0.85 10.95 3.89
CA LYS A 26 1.03 11.76 2.67
C LYS A 26 2.16 12.76 2.82
N LYS A 27 2.23 13.49 3.94
CA LYS A 27 3.29 14.47 4.22
C LYS A 27 4.66 13.80 4.24
N VAL A 28 4.83 12.74 5.03
CA VAL A 28 6.09 12.02 5.18
C VAL A 28 6.53 11.43 3.83
N LEU A 29 5.61 10.78 3.12
CA LEU A 29 5.88 10.15 1.83
C LEU A 29 6.24 11.19 0.76
N SER A 30 5.56 12.36 0.75
CA SER A 30 5.88 13.44 -0.19
C SER A 30 7.30 14.00 0.02
N VAL A 31 7.75 14.12 1.27
CA VAL A 31 9.11 14.55 1.59
C VAL A 31 10.13 13.48 1.20
N ALA A 32 9.87 12.22 1.53
CA ALA A 32 10.77 11.10 1.21
C ALA A 32 10.99 10.98 -0.31
N VAL A 33 9.91 11.03 -1.09
CA VAL A 33 9.94 10.99 -2.56
C VAL A 33 10.72 12.18 -3.12
N TYR A 34 10.44 13.37 -2.64
CA TYR A 34 11.15 14.58 -3.07
C TYR A 34 12.66 14.49 -2.82
N ASN A 35 13.05 14.07 -1.62
CA ASN A 35 14.45 13.90 -1.25
C ASN A 35 15.13 12.79 -2.08
N HIS A 36 14.41 11.68 -2.34
CA HIS A 36 14.93 10.62 -3.19
C HIS A 36 15.30 11.13 -4.61
N TYR A 37 14.40 11.85 -5.26
CA TYR A 37 14.68 12.36 -6.60
C TYR A 37 15.67 13.53 -6.60
N LYS A 38 15.74 14.33 -5.54
CA LYS A 38 16.83 15.31 -5.37
C LYS A 38 18.18 14.64 -5.28
N ARG A 39 18.28 13.53 -4.53
CA ARG A 39 19.53 12.75 -4.43
C ARG A 39 19.99 12.24 -5.80
N ILE A 40 19.07 11.77 -6.64
CA ILE A 40 19.39 11.31 -8.01
C ILE A 40 19.90 12.46 -8.89
N LEU A 41 19.39 13.67 -8.68
CA LEU A 41 19.77 14.88 -9.46
C LEU A 41 21.01 15.58 -8.90
N GLN A 42 21.53 15.16 -7.75
CA GLN A 42 22.73 15.74 -7.15
C GLN A 42 23.94 15.52 -8.07
N ASP A 43 24.65 16.59 -8.38
CA ASP A 43 25.92 16.51 -9.09
C ASP A 43 27.02 16.09 -8.13
N LYS A 44 27.48 14.84 -8.25
CA LYS A 44 28.47 14.24 -7.36
C LYS A 44 29.86 14.87 -7.45
N LEU A 45 30.06 15.79 -8.38
CA LEU A 45 31.36 16.42 -8.61
C LEU A 45 31.57 17.68 -7.74
N GLU A 46 30.53 18.22 -7.12
CA GLU A 46 30.61 19.49 -6.38
C GLU A 46 30.65 19.35 -4.86
N ASP A 47 30.24 18.20 -4.29
CA ASP A 47 30.14 18.00 -2.84
C ASP A 47 30.57 16.59 -2.40
N ASP A 48 31.38 16.52 -1.34
CA ASP A 48 31.74 15.26 -0.65
C ASP A 48 30.59 14.66 0.20
N ILE A 49 29.37 15.22 0.07
CA ILE A 49 28.20 14.78 0.84
C ILE A 49 27.42 13.71 0.09
N ASP A 50 27.39 12.50 0.60
CA ASP A 50 26.57 11.40 0.07
C ASP A 50 25.20 11.35 0.75
N ILE A 51 24.15 11.72 0.02
CA ILE A 51 22.77 11.67 0.52
C ILE A 51 22.27 10.22 0.47
N GLN A 52 21.91 9.68 1.61
CA GLN A 52 21.41 8.30 1.74
C GLN A 52 20.02 8.11 1.12
N LYS A 53 19.68 6.87 0.76
CA LYS A 53 18.34 6.50 0.25
C LYS A 53 17.26 6.77 1.29
N SER A 54 16.10 7.26 0.83
CA SER A 54 14.92 7.56 1.66
C SER A 54 13.82 6.51 1.48
N ASN A 55 14.18 5.21 1.53
CA ASN A 55 13.16 4.15 1.45
C ASN A 55 12.17 4.26 2.61
N VAL A 56 10.92 3.87 2.36
CA VAL A 56 9.79 4.14 3.26
C VAL A 56 9.16 2.85 3.77
N LEU A 57 8.80 2.83 5.05
CA LEU A 57 7.96 1.81 5.65
C LEU A 57 6.62 2.41 6.09
N LEU A 58 5.52 1.87 5.57
CA LEU A 58 4.15 2.27 5.89
C LEU A 58 3.47 1.20 6.74
N ALA A 59 3.16 1.51 7.99
CA ALA A 59 2.43 0.64 8.89
C ALA A 59 0.95 1.06 8.98
N GLY A 60 0.03 0.11 8.93
CA GLY A 60 -1.40 0.43 9.12
C GLY A 60 -2.33 -0.64 8.59
N PRO A 61 -3.59 -0.67 9.05
CA PRO A 61 -4.55 -1.71 8.72
C PRO A 61 -4.71 -1.95 7.22
N THR A 62 -5.15 -3.15 6.86
CA THR A 62 -5.48 -3.48 5.46
C THR A 62 -6.59 -2.56 4.95
N GLY A 63 -6.54 -2.19 3.68
CA GLY A 63 -7.54 -1.31 3.05
C GLY A 63 -7.41 0.18 3.36
N THR A 64 -6.39 0.63 4.11
CA THR A 64 -6.19 2.06 4.45
C THR A 64 -5.53 2.90 3.35
N GLY A 65 -5.14 2.27 2.22
CA GLY A 65 -4.62 2.97 1.04
C GLY A 65 -3.10 2.95 0.86
N LYS A 66 -2.35 2.06 1.53
CA LYS A 66 -0.89 1.94 1.39
C LYS A 66 -0.44 1.78 -0.06
N THR A 67 -0.98 0.79 -0.74
CA THR A 67 -0.69 0.49 -2.16
C THR A 67 -1.13 1.62 -3.08
N LEU A 68 -2.30 2.23 -2.81
CA LEU A 68 -2.84 3.36 -3.58
C LEU A 68 -1.94 4.60 -3.51
N LEU A 69 -1.35 4.88 -2.35
CA LEU A 69 -0.37 5.97 -2.18
C LEU A 69 0.83 5.77 -3.10
N ALA A 70 1.43 4.57 -3.13
CA ALA A 70 2.57 4.27 -3.98
C ALA A 70 2.23 4.37 -5.48
N GLN A 71 1.09 3.80 -5.90
CA GLN A 71 0.60 3.89 -7.28
C GLN A 71 0.35 5.34 -7.71
N THR A 72 -0.26 6.15 -6.81
CA THR A 72 -0.56 7.54 -7.10
C THR A 72 0.71 8.38 -7.27
N ILE A 73 1.75 8.11 -6.48
CA ILE A 73 3.06 8.74 -6.62
C ILE A 73 3.73 8.36 -7.94
N ALA A 74 3.77 7.08 -8.28
CA ALA A 74 4.34 6.60 -9.54
C ALA A 74 3.65 7.26 -10.75
N LYS A 75 2.32 7.37 -10.69
CA LYS A 75 1.51 8.09 -11.70
C LYS A 75 1.88 9.57 -11.80
N LEU A 76 2.03 10.26 -10.65
CA LEU A 76 2.40 11.68 -10.61
C LEU A 76 3.76 11.93 -11.25
N LEU A 77 4.72 11.05 -10.97
CA LEU A 77 6.11 11.17 -11.40
C LEU A 77 6.34 10.59 -12.80
N ASN A 78 5.35 9.88 -13.33
CA ASN A 78 5.43 9.14 -14.59
C ASN A 78 6.64 8.18 -14.62
N VAL A 79 6.79 7.40 -13.55
CA VAL A 79 7.85 6.38 -13.40
C VAL A 79 7.23 4.98 -13.34
N PRO A 80 7.95 3.93 -13.78
CA PRO A 80 7.48 2.56 -13.64
C PRO A 80 7.36 2.18 -12.17
N ILE A 81 6.35 1.35 -11.87
CA ILE A 81 6.14 0.79 -10.54
C ILE A 81 5.96 -0.72 -10.62
N ALA A 82 6.66 -1.45 -9.75
CA ALA A 82 6.38 -2.85 -9.47
C ALA A 82 5.71 -2.98 -8.10
N ILE A 83 4.62 -3.75 -8.04
CA ILE A 83 3.92 -4.08 -6.78
C ILE A 83 4.12 -5.57 -6.56
N VAL A 84 4.61 -5.93 -5.39
CA VAL A 84 4.94 -7.30 -5.01
C VAL A 84 4.42 -7.58 -3.63
N ASP A 85 3.84 -8.74 -3.45
CA ASP A 85 3.46 -9.27 -2.15
C ASP A 85 4.66 -10.03 -1.55
N ALA A 86 5.05 -9.66 -0.32
CA ALA A 86 6.18 -10.30 0.36
C ALA A 86 5.93 -11.78 0.69
N THR A 87 4.67 -12.20 0.77
CA THR A 87 4.30 -13.59 1.13
C THR A 87 4.61 -14.61 0.05
N VAL A 88 4.69 -14.18 -1.22
CA VAL A 88 5.03 -15.08 -2.35
C VAL A 88 6.54 -15.21 -2.55
N LEU A 89 7.34 -14.37 -1.87
CA LEU A 89 8.79 -14.36 -2.00
C LEU A 89 9.43 -15.48 -1.18
N THR A 90 10.47 -16.07 -1.74
CA THR A 90 11.29 -17.10 -1.08
C THR A 90 12.77 -16.82 -1.26
N GLU A 91 13.61 -17.43 -0.41
CA GLU A 91 15.05 -17.44 -0.60
C GLU A 91 15.39 -18.21 -1.89
N ALA A 92 16.38 -17.74 -2.64
CA ALA A 92 16.80 -18.33 -3.90
C ALA A 92 17.07 -19.85 -3.79
N GLY A 93 16.45 -20.63 -4.70
CA GLY A 93 16.58 -22.09 -4.73
C GLY A 93 15.46 -22.86 -4.05
N TYR A 94 14.48 -22.19 -3.46
CA TYR A 94 13.28 -22.82 -2.87
C TYR A 94 12.04 -22.62 -3.76
N VAL A 95 10.94 -23.30 -3.41
CA VAL A 95 9.66 -23.18 -4.14
C VAL A 95 9.01 -21.83 -3.81
N GLY A 96 8.87 -20.96 -4.82
CA GLY A 96 8.30 -19.62 -4.70
C GLY A 96 8.93 -18.67 -5.72
N GLU A 97 8.64 -17.38 -5.61
CA GLU A 97 9.28 -16.35 -6.41
C GLU A 97 10.59 -15.90 -5.74
N ASP A 98 11.70 -15.95 -6.47
CA ASP A 98 12.96 -15.36 -5.99
C ASP A 98 12.80 -13.85 -5.77
N VAL A 99 13.43 -13.30 -4.75
CA VAL A 99 13.40 -11.86 -4.45
C VAL A 99 13.83 -11.00 -5.66
N GLU A 100 14.71 -11.52 -6.51
CA GLU A 100 15.15 -10.86 -7.73
C GLU A 100 14.03 -10.73 -8.79
N SER A 101 12.95 -11.53 -8.69
CA SER A 101 11.78 -11.44 -9.59
C SER A 101 11.08 -10.06 -9.50
N ILE A 102 11.21 -9.37 -8.38
CA ILE A 102 10.77 -7.99 -8.16
C ILE A 102 11.29 -7.07 -9.26
N LEU A 103 12.58 -7.20 -9.56
CA LEU A 103 13.26 -6.38 -10.58
C LEU A 103 12.82 -6.74 -12.00
N SER A 104 12.50 -8.02 -12.24
CA SER A 104 11.92 -8.45 -13.53
C SER A 104 10.55 -7.80 -13.75
N LYS A 105 9.70 -7.74 -12.71
CA LYS A 105 8.40 -7.04 -12.78
C LYS A 105 8.58 -5.53 -13.02
N LEU A 106 9.57 -4.91 -12.38
CA LEU A 106 9.86 -3.49 -12.59
C LEU A 106 10.38 -3.23 -14.01
N LEU A 107 11.25 -4.08 -14.52
CA LEU A 107 11.78 -3.98 -15.88
C LEU A 107 10.66 -4.12 -16.93
N GLN A 108 9.71 -5.06 -16.72
CA GLN A 108 8.52 -5.19 -17.56
C GLN A 108 7.64 -3.93 -17.50
N ALA A 109 7.42 -3.36 -16.31
CA ALA A 109 6.67 -2.11 -16.15
C ALA A 109 7.36 -0.90 -16.80
N ALA A 110 8.66 -1.00 -17.07
CA ALA A 110 9.47 0.00 -17.76
C ALA A 110 9.59 -0.25 -19.28
N ASP A 111 8.82 -1.19 -19.85
CA ASP A 111 8.94 -1.64 -21.25
C ASP A 111 10.38 -2.06 -21.61
N PHE A 112 11.07 -2.71 -20.67
CA PHE A 112 12.48 -3.14 -20.77
C PHE A 112 13.50 -2.01 -20.95
N ASP A 113 13.11 -0.76 -20.67
CA ASP A 113 14.03 0.37 -20.59
C ASP A 113 14.75 0.36 -19.23
N ILE A 114 16.03 -0.04 -19.25
CA ILE A 114 16.87 -0.16 -18.04
C ILE A 114 16.94 1.16 -17.26
N LYS A 115 17.17 2.28 -17.98
CA LYS A 115 17.30 3.60 -17.33
C LYS A 115 16.01 4.07 -16.66
N LYS A 116 14.86 3.73 -17.24
CA LYS A 116 13.56 3.99 -16.60
C LYS A 116 13.35 3.09 -15.39
N ALA A 117 13.68 1.78 -15.52
CA ALA A 117 13.54 0.83 -14.42
C ALA A 117 14.40 1.23 -13.21
N GLU A 118 15.65 1.64 -13.43
CA GLU A 118 16.57 2.08 -12.37
C GLU A 118 16.09 3.34 -11.61
N ASN A 119 15.17 4.13 -12.17
CA ASN A 119 14.56 5.30 -11.53
C ASN A 119 13.09 5.04 -11.13
N GLY A 120 12.68 3.78 -11.12
CA GLY A 120 11.33 3.36 -10.78
C GLY A 120 11.07 3.25 -9.28
N ILE A 121 9.85 2.78 -8.97
CA ILE A 121 9.38 2.53 -7.62
C ILE A 121 9.08 1.04 -7.47
N VAL A 122 9.49 0.47 -6.36
CA VAL A 122 9.08 -0.87 -5.93
C VAL A 122 8.22 -0.72 -4.68
N PHE A 123 7.00 -1.23 -4.73
CA PHE A 123 6.13 -1.35 -3.55
C PHE A 123 6.09 -2.81 -3.10
N ILE A 124 6.56 -3.07 -1.88
CA ILE A 124 6.54 -4.38 -1.24
C ILE A 124 5.36 -4.39 -0.26
N ASP A 125 4.29 -5.08 -0.60
CA ASP A 125 3.13 -5.22 0.29
C ASP A 125 3.32 -6.39 1.26
N GLU A 126 2.61 -6.37 2.37
CA GLU A 126 2.60 -7.41 3.40
C GLU A 126 3.99 -7.75 3.98
N ILE A 127 4.87 -6.75 4.11
CA ILE A 127 6.24 -6.92 4.65
C ILE A 127 6.23 -7.50 6.08
N ASP A 128 5.17 -7.28 6.84
CA ASP A 128 4.98 -7.82 8.18
C ASP A 128 4.82 -9.35 8.21
N LYS A 129 4.43 -9.95 7.09
CA LYS A 129 4.23 -11.42 7.00
C LYS A 129 5.54 -12.20 6.92
N ILE A 130 6.63 -11.56 6.48
CA ILE A 130 7.97 -12.16 6.52
C ILE A 130 8.71 -11.86 7.83
N ALA A 131 8.04 -11.23 8.81
CA ALA A 131 8.59 -11.02 10.14
C ALA A 131 8.80 -12.36 10.87
N ARG A 132 9.92 -12.48 11.58
CA ARG A 132 10.26 -13.67 12.36
C ARG A 132 9.27 -13.88 13.50
N LYS A 133 8.55 -15.00 13.51
CA LYS A 133 7.66 -15.38 14.62
C LYS A 133 8.51 -15.87 15.80
N ARG A 134 8.29 -15.28 16.99
CA ARG A 134 9.03 -15.60 18.22
C ARG A 134 8.81 -17.01 18.75
N ASP A 135 7.72 -17.67 18.35
CA ASP A 135 7.26 -18.93 18.96
C ASP A 135 7.72 -20.21 18.23
N ASN A 136 8.61 -20.10 17.24
CA ASN A 136 9.16 -21.27 16.56
C ASN A 136 10.68 -21.40 16.80
N PRO A 137 11.12 -22.09 17.87
CA PRO A 137 12.53 -22.41 18.09
C PRO A 137 12.96 -23.60 17.21
N SER A 138 12.43 -23.75 15.99
CA SER A 138 12.91 -24.82 15.13
C SER A 138 14.31 -24.48 14.64
N ILE A 139 15.23 -25.43 14.80
CA ILE A 139 16.63 -25.39 14.36
C ILE A 139 16.76 -25.30 12.82
N THR A 140 15.64 -25.39 12.10
CA THR A 140 15.59 -25.30 10.64
C THR A 140 15.62 -23.84 10.19
N ARG A 141 16.47 -23.54 9.21
CA ARG A 141 16.61 -22.24 8.57
C ARG A 141 15.23 -21.74 8.09
N ASP A 142 14.82 -20.57 8.53
CA ASP A 142 13.57 -19.95 8.12
C ASP A 142 13.73 -19.32 6.73
N VAL A 143 13.42 -20.10 5.71
CA VAL A 143 13.57 -19.72 4.29
C VAL A 143 12.45 -18.81 3.78
N SER A 144 11.36 -18.68 4.53
CA SER A 144 10.18 -17.86 4.19
C SER A 144 10.13 -16.54 4.97
N GLY A 145 10.86 -16.42 6.04
CA GLY A 145 10.91 -15.23 6.90
C GLY A 145 12.27 -14.54 6.86
N GLU A 146 13.21 -14.93 7.73
CA GLU A 146 14.51 -14.27 7.83
C GLU A 146 15.34 -14.38 6.54
N GLY A 147 15.28 -15.52 5.82
CA GLY A 147 15.99 -15.70 4.56
C GLY A 147 15.52 -14.72 3.47
N VAL A 148 14.21 -14.47 3.37
CA VAL A 148 13.65 -13.47 2.46
C VAL A 148 14.07 -12.06 2.87
N GLN A 149 14.08 -11.76 4.17
CA GLN A 149 14.54 -10.46 4.67
C GLN A 149 16.00 -10.21 4.29
N GLN A 150 16.88 -11.19 4.43
CA GLN A 150 18.30 -11.08 4.05
C GLN A 150 18.48 -10.91 2.52
N ALA A 151 17.64 -11.58 1.71
CA ALA A 151 17.69 -11.43 0.26
C ALA A 151 17.20 -10.02 -0.17
N LEU A 152 16.11 -9.51 0.44
CA LEU A 152 15.62 -8.15 0.19
C LEU A 152 16.64 -7.07 0.56
N LEU A 153 17.45 -7.31 1.58
CA LEU A 153 18.46 -6.36 2.04
C LEU A 153 19.41 -5.95 0.91
N LYS A 154 19.86 -6.91 0.08
CA LYS A 154 20.72 -6.65 -1.08
C LYS A 154 20.10 -5.63 -2.04
N LEU A 155 18.79 -5.74 -2.31
CA LEU A 155 18.10 -4.82 -3.20
C LEU A 155 17.96 -3.42 -2.57
N LEU A 156 17.67 -3.38 -1.27
CA LEU A 156 17.48 -2.13 -0.53
C LEU A 156 18.79 -1.33 -0.40
N GLU A 157 19.93 -2.00 -0.30
CA GLU A 157 21.26 -1.38 -0.18
C GLU A 157 21.70 -0.65 -1.45
N GLY A 158 21.30 -1.13 -2.60
CA GLY A 158 21.70 -0.55 -3.88
C GLY A 158 22.90 -1.27 -4.48
N THR A 159 22.61 -2.34 -5.19
CA THR A 159 23.60 -3.20 -5.87
C THR A 159 23.24 -3.40 -7.33
N ILE A 160 24.20 -3.88 -8.13
CA ILE A 160 23.94 -4.35 -9.48
C ILE A 160 23.43 -5.79 -9.37
N VAL A 161 22.26 -6.06 -9.95
CA VAL A 161 21.61 -7.36 -9.93
C VAL A 161 21.39 -7.86 -11.35
N ASN A 162 21.69 -9.13 -11.58
CA ASN A 162 21.46 -9.80 -12.85
C ASN A 162 20.01 -10.29 -12.93
N VAL A 163 19.21 -9.67 -13.78
CA VAL A 163 17.76 -9.90 -13.92
C VAL A 163 17.48 -10.73 -15.18
N PRO A 164 16.74 -11.83 -15.12
CA PRO A 164 16.32 -12.57 -16.31
C PRO A 164 15.29 -11.74 -17.11
N PRO A 165 15.45 -11.60 -18.45
CA PRO A 165 14.62 -10.70 -19.26
C PRO A 165 13.15 -11.13 -19.36
N LYS A 166 12.83 -12.42 -19.16
CA LYS A 166 11.44 -12.93 -19.30
C LYS A 166 10.78 -13.37 -18.02
N GLY A 167 11.38 -13.11 -16.85
CA GLY A 167 10.85 -13.66 -15.60
C GLY A 167 10.75 -15.19 -15.61
N GLY A 168 11.07 -15.87 -14.54
CA GLY A 168 11.02 -17.33 -14.47
C GLY A 168 12.36 -17.94 -14.09
N ARG A 169 12.45 -19.28 -14.14
CA ARG A 169 13.66 -20.02 -13.75
C ARG A 169 14.86 -19.64 -14.64
N LYS A 170 16.00 -19.39 -13.99
CA LYS A 170 17.28 -19.07 -14.65
C LYS A 170 17.67 -20.20 -15.60
N HIS A 171 17.63 -19.95 -16.92
CA HIS A 171 18.19 -20.86 -17.93
C HIS A 171 19.64 -20.49 -18.20
N PRO A 172 20.57 -21.48 -18.36
CA PRO A 172 22.01 -21.21 -18.58
C PRO A 172 22.32 -20.32 -19.76
N ASP A 173 21.49 -20.40 -20.82
CA ASP A 173 21.72 -19.69 -22.10
C ASP A 173 21.03 -18.32 -22.20
N GLN A 174 20.36 -17.83 -21.12
CA GLN A 174 19.72 -16.52 -21.13
C GLN A 174 20.73 -15.42 -20.82
N LYS A 175 20.80 -14.39 -21.66
CA LYS A 175 21.54 -13.17 -21.34
C LYS A 175 20.79 -12.42 -20.23
N PHE A 176 21.40 -12.30 -19.07
CA PHE A 176 20.89 -11.48 -17.98
C PHE A 176 21.03 -10.00 -18.30
N ILE A 177 20.12 -9.19 -17.76
CA ILE A 177 20.17 -7.74 -17.81
C ILE A 177 20.70 -7.26 -16.47
N GLU A 178 21.78 -6.50 -16.48
CA GLU A 178 22.30 -5.84 -15.28
C GLU A 178 21.43 -4.63 -14.94
N LEU A 179 20.91 -4.59 -13.71
CA LEU A 179 20.07 -3.51 -13.21
C LEU A 179 20.63 -3.00 -11.88
N ASN A 180 20.89 -1.70 -11.81
CA ASN A 180 21.40 -1.06 -10.62
C ASN A 180 20.24 -0.57 -9.74
N THR A 181 20.14 -1.11 -8.52
CA THR A 181 19.06 -0.78 -7.59
C THR A 181 19.31 0.49 -6.77
N SER A 182 20.45 1.17 -6.93
CA SER A 182 20.83 2.34 -6.13
C SER A 182 19.83 3.50 -6.23
N ASN A 183 19.20 3.69 -7.39
CA ASN A 183 18.24 4.77 -7.64
C ASN A 183 16.78 4.31 -7.62
N ILE A 184 16.50 3.04 -7.36
CA ILE A 184 15.13 2.56 -7.18
C ILE A 184 14.64 2.99 -5.80
N LEU A 185 13.44 3.58 -5.73
CA LEU A 185 12.77 3.88 -4.48
C LEU A 185 11.98 2.65 -4.01
N PHE A 186 12.31 2.16 -2.83
CA PHE A 186 11.55 1.08 -2.18
C PHE A 186 10.57 1.66 -1.17
N ILE A 187 9.33 1.25 -1.27
CA ILE A 187 8.26 1.55 -0.31
C ILE A 187 7.72 0.21 0.17
N ALA A 188 7.83 -0.08 1.44
CA ALA A 188 7.30 -1.28 2.05
C ALA A 188 6.00 -0.96 2.81
N GLY A 189 4.99 -1.82 2.71
CA GLY A 189 3.72 -1.70 3.42
C GLY A 189 3.42 -2.95 4.22
N GLY A 190 2.86 -2.80 5.43
CA GLY A 190 2.40 -3.91 6.25
C GLY A 190 1.25 -3.52 7.16
N ALA A 191 0.42 -4.51 7.52
CA ALA A 191 -0.64 -4.32 8.50
C ALA A 191 -0.09 -4.22 9.91
N PHE A 192 0.94 -5.02 10.23
CA PHE A 192 1.54 -5.14 11.55
C PHE A 192 0.53 -5.46 12.65
N ASP A 193 -0.36 -6.43 12.38
CA ASP A 193 -1.43 -6.82 13.30
C ASP A 193 -0.88 -7.18 14.68
N GLY A 194 -1.37 -6.49 15.71
CA GLY A 194 -0.95 -6.68 17.09
C GLY A 194 0.27 -5.85 17.54
N ILE A 195 0.88 -5.05 16.67
CA ILE A 195 1.99 -4.16 17.04
C ILE A 195 1.57 -3.13 18.09
N GLU A 196 0.26 -2.81 18.16
CA GLU A 196 -0.30 -1.90 19.17
C GLU A 196 -0.04 -2.38 20.60
N LYS A 197 0.00 -3.70 20.82
CA LYS A 197 0.34 -4.28 22.13
C LYS A 197 1.79 -3.98 22.50
N ILE A 198 2.70 -4.08 21.53
CA ILE A 198 4.14 -3.77 21.71
C ILE A 198 4.30 -2.30 22.06
N ILE A 199 3.66 -1.42 21.29
CA ILE A 199 3.70 0.04 21.50
C ILE A 199 3.15 0.39 22.89
N LYS A 200 1.97 -0.14 23.24
CA LYS A 200 1.35 0.09 24.56
C LYS A 200 2.24 -0.38 25.71
N THR A 201 2.86 -1.55 25.58
CA THR A 201 3.79 -2.07 26.59
C THR A 201 4.98 -1.13 26.76
N ARG A 202 5.60 -0.66 25.68
CA ARG A 202 6.71 0.29 25.72
C ARG A 202 6.31 1.62 26.38
N LEU A 203 5.15 2.17 26.00
CA LEU A 203 4.64 3.43 26.56
C LEU A 203 4.33 3.30 28.06
N ASN A 204 3.75 2.17 28.47
CA ASN A 204 3.46 1.90 29.88
C ASN A 204 4.73 1.73 30.73
N LEU A 205 5.77 1.08 30.21
CA LEU A 205 7.07 0.96 30.90
C LEU A 205 7.75 2.32 31.10
N GLN A 206 7.62 3.24 30.12
CA GLN A 206 8.12 4.61 30.25
C GLN A 206 7.34 5.44 31.28
N SER A 207 6.06 5.11 31.55
CA SER A 207 5.23 5.84 32.49
C SER A 207 5.48 5.47 33.97
N ILE A 208 6.17 4.39 34.26
CA ILE A 208 6.48 3.97 35.64
C ILE A 208 7.44 4.93 36.33
N GLY A 209 8.21 5.73 35.57
CA GLY A 209 9.13 6.76 36.11
C GLY A 209 8.54 8.16 36.27
N TYR A 210 7.39 8.47 35.70
CA TYR A 210 6.73 9.78 35.74
C TYR A 210 5.24 9.62 36.08
N LYS A 211 4.72 10.39 37.07
CA LYS A 211 3.28 10.46 37.35
C LYS A 211 2.56 11.14 36.18
N MET A 212 2.13 10.35 35.21
CA MET A 212 1.23 10.87 34.15
C MET A 212 -0.13 11.22 34.74
N SER A 213 -0.66 12.39 34.37
CA SER A 213 -2.02 12.81 34.73
C SER A 213 -3.05 11.83 34.13
N LYS A 214 -4.18 11.65 34.80
CA LYS A 214 -5.28 10.79 34.34
C LYS A 214 -5.77 11.17 32.93
N GLU A 215 -5.68 12.45 32.56
CA GLU A 215 -6.06 12.98 31.25
C GLU A 215 -5.20 12.43 30.09
N HIS A 216 -3.88 12.28 30.29
CA HIS A 216 -3.00 11.68 29.28
C HIS A 216 -3.28 10.18 29.06
N LYS A 217 -3.73 9.46 30.11
CA LYS A 217 -4.13 8.04 29.99
C LYS A 217 -5.43 7.88 29.21
N LEU A 218 -6.39 8.79 29.36
CA LEU A 218 -7.67 8.77 28.63
C LEU A 218 -7.48 9.10 27.14
N GLN A 219 -6.65 10.09 26.81
CA GLN A 219 -6.32 10.42 25.42
C GLN A 219 -5.59 9.29 24.69
N GLN A 220 -4.76 8.50 25.38
CA GLN A 220 -4.10 7.32 24.78
C GLN A 220 -5.05 6.14 24.50
N GLN A 221 -6.24 6.12 25.09
CA GLN A 221 -7.25 5.08 24.83
C GLN A 221 -8.10 5.35 23.59
N GLU A 222 -8.25 6.63 23.19
CA GLU A 222 -9.09 7.06 22.06
C GLU A 222 -8.29 7.28 20.76
N ASP A 223 -6.97 7.54 20.86
CA ASP A 223 -6.12 7.85 19.72
C ASP A 223 -5.53 6.58 19.07
N ASN A 224 -5.34 6.63 17.75
CA ASN A 224 -4.62 5.59 17.02
C ASN A 224 -3.20 5.40 17.58
N VAL A 225 -2.98 4.30 18.28
CA VAL A 225 -1.70 3.96 18.93
C VAL A 225 -0.54 3.88 17.93
N LEU A 226 -0.82 3.58 16.65
CA LEU A 226 0.19 3.54 15.61
C LEU A 226 0.93 4.87 15.39
N ARG A 227 0.36 6.00 15.83
CA ARG A 227 1.07 7.31 15.80
C ARG A 227 2.39 7.33 16.58
N TYR A 228 2.54 6.42 17.53
CA TYR A 228 3.74 6.28 18.37
C TYR A 228 4.70 5.21 17.88
N ILE A 229 4.44 4.60 16.72
CA ILE A 229 5.29 3.56 16.17
C ILE A 229 6.71 4.07 15.94
N ASN A 230 7.69 3.26 16.31
CA ASN A 230 9.09 3.56 16.11
C ASN A 230 9.88 2.31 15.62
N PRO A 231 11.13 2.46 15.18
CA PRO A 231 11.94 1.34 14.71
C PRO A 231 12.12 0.20 15.72
N HIS A 232 12.12 0.50 17.03
CA HIS A 232 12.21 -0.52 18.08
C HIS A 232 10.96 -1.42 18.11
N ASP A 233 9.76 -0.85 17.89
CA ASP A 233 8.53 -1.62 17.87
C ASP A 233 8.50 -2.58 16.67
N VAL A 234 8.94 -2.10 15.51
CA VAL A 234 9.05 -2.89 14.28
C VAL A 234 10.06 -4.03 14.44
N ARG A 235 11.20 -3.77 15.10
CA ARG A 235 12.17 -4.80 15.48
C ARG A 235 11.56 -5.81 16.45
N ALA A 236 10.85 -5.32 17.47
CA ALA A 236 10.19 -6.17 18.44
C ALA A 236 9.09 -7.03 17.82
N TYR A 237 8.50 -6.58 16.71
CA TYR A 237 7.52 -7.32 15.92
C TYR A 237 8.16 -8.49 15.16
N GLY A 238 9.42 -8.34 14.69
CA GLY A 238 10.17 -9.43 14.06
C GLY A 238 10.90 -9.09 12.75
N LEU A 239 10.93 -7.82 12.34
CA LEU A 239 11.82 -7.40 11.25
C LEU A 239 13.25 -7.29 11.75
N ILE A 240 14.22 -7.70 10.91
CA ILE A 240 15.64 -7.64 11.27
C ILE A 240 16.12 -6.18 11.29
N PRO A 241 17.07 -5.84 12.18
CA PRO A 241 17.57 -4.48 12.32
C PRO A 241 18.13 -3.89 11.03
N GLU A 242 18.75 -4.72 10.21
CA GLU A 242 19.37 -4.34 8.94
C GLU A 242 18.33 -3.81 7.95
N ILE A 243 17.18 -4.48 7.80
CA ILE A 243 16.07 -4.01 6.95
C ILE A 243 15.49 -2.70 7.49
N ILE A 244 15.30 -2.59 8.80
CA ILE A 244 14.80 -1.38 9.43
C ILE A 244 15.75 -0.21 9.16
N GLY A 245 17.08 -0.45 9.22
CA GLY A 245 18.08 0.54 8.87
C GLY A 245 18.05 0.99 7.40
N ARG A 246 17.55 0.13 6.49
CA ARG A 246 17.40 0.45 5.06
C ARG A 246 16.01 1.00 4.69
N LEU A 247 15.08 1.05 5.65
CA LEU A 247 13.76 1.69 5.55
C LEU A 247 13.66 2.83 6.59
N PRO A 248 14.51 3.87 6.50
CA PRO A 248 14.67 4.88 7.56
C PRO A 248 13.43 5.76 7.73
N VAL A 249 12.58 5.86 6.72
CA VAL A 249 11.37 6.69 6.78
C VAL A 249 10.19 5.82 7.19
N LEU A 250 9.83 5.88 8.48
CA LEU A 250 8.69 5.16 9.04
C LEU A 250 7.48 6.09 9.13
N SER A 251 6.33 5.63 8.65
CA SER A 251 5.05 6.32 8.79
C SER A 251 3.91 5.34 9.03
N PHE A 252 2.78 5.87 9.46
CA PHE A 252 1.60 5.07 9.77
C PHE A 252 0.37 5.59 9.03
N LEU A 253 -0.62 4.71 8.83
CA LEU A 253 -1.93 5.05 8.31
C LEU A 253 -2.98 4.81 9.39
N ASN A 254 -3.94 5.73 9.46
CA ASN A 254 -5.05 5.61 10.40
C ASN A 254 -6.09 4.60 9.89
N PRO A 255 -6.78 3.89 10.80
CA PRO A 255 -8.00 3.18 10.46
C PRO A 255 -9.00 4.12 9.79
N LEU A 256 -9.81 3.61 8.88
CA LEU A 256 -10.81 4.41 8.18
C LEU A 256 -12.07 4.57 9.05
N SER A 257 -12.47 5.81 9.28
CA SER A 257 -13.75 6.13 9.92
C SER A 257 -14.91 5.93 8.93
N LYS A 258 -16.14 5.90 9.44
CA LYS A 258 -17.37 5.87 8.63
C LYS A 258 -17.42 7.02 7.62
N ASP A 259 -17.08 8.23 8.05
CA ASP A 259 -17.06 9.41 7.18
C ASP A 259 -15.98 9.29 6.10
N ALA A 260 -14.79 8.79 6.46
CA ALA A 260 -13.73 8.54 5.48
C ALA A 260 -14.17 7.50 4.41
N LEU A 261 -14.91 6.46 4.79
CA LEU A 261 -15.46 5.49 3.84
C LEU A 261 -16.49 6.11 2.89
N LYS A 262 -17.36 7.01 3.37
CA LYS A 262 -18.29 7.78 2.52
C LYS A 262 -17.54 8.67 1.54
N ASP A 263 -16.53 9.38 2.04
CA ASP A 263 -15.72 10.25 1.20
C ASP A 263 -14.96 9.45 0.13
N ILE A 264 -14.43 8.27 0.46
CA ILE A 264 -13.79 7.37 -0.51
C ILE A 264 -14.72 6.99 -1.66
N MET A 265 -16.01 6.84 -1.39
CA MET A 265 -16.99 6.51 -2.44
C MET A 265 -17.27 7.68 -3.38
N THR A 266 -17.16 8.94 -2.94
CA THR A 266 -17.72 10.10 -3.63
C THR A 266 -16.71 11.18 -4.01
N VAL A 267 -15.73 11.48 -3.16
CA VAL A 267 -14.89 12.68 -3.28
C VAL A 267 -13.72 12.51 -4.27
N PRO A 268 -12.89 11.45 -4.21
CA PRO A 268 -11.71 11.34 -5.06
C PRO A 268 -12.01 11.52 -6.56
N ASN A 269 -11.00 11.93 -7.31
CA ASN A 269 -11.12 12.02 -8.77
C ASN A 269 -11.54 10.68 -9.40
N ASN A 270 -11.08 9.58 -8.83
CA ASN A 270 -11.42 8.22 -9.24
C ASN A 270 -12.34 7.53 -8.20
N ALA A 271 -13.28 8.29 -7.61
CA ALA A 271 -14.22 7.75 -6.64
C ALA A 271 -15.09 6.64 -7.25
N LEU A 272 -15.45 5.67 -6.41
CA LEU A 272 -16.17 4.47 -6.86
C LEU A 272 -17.48 4.83 -7.57
N ILE A 273 -18.25 5.74 -7.01
CA ILE A 273 -19.53 6.20 -7.64
C ILE A 273 -19.29 6.83 -9.00
N LYS A 274 -18.26 7.69 -9.14
CA LYS A 274 -17.91 8.32 -10.43
C LYS A 274 -17.51 7.29 -11.50
N GLN A 275 -16.92 6.17 -11.09
CA GLN A 275 -16.60 5.08 -12.02
C GLN A 275 -17.88 4.43 -12.55
N TYR A 276 -18.86 4.14 -11.68
CA TYR A 276 -20.15 3.59 -12.12
C TYR A 276 -20.97 4.60 -12.94
N GLU A 277 -21.00 5.89 -12.54
CA GLU A 277 -21.60 6.94 -13.34
C GLU A 277 -21.05 6.94 -14.77
N LYS A 278 -19.72 6.81 -14.90
CA LYS A 278 -19.07 6.77 -16.22
C LYS A 278 -19.42 5.51 -17.02
N LEU A 279 -19.45 4.35 -16.36
CA LEU A 279 -19.82 3.07 -17.00
C LEU A 279 -21.25 3.13 -17.56
N PHE A 280 -22.22 3.51 -16.75
CA PHE A 280 -23.61 3.62 -17.20
C PHE A 280 -23.80 4.73 -18.25
N GLN A 281 -23.07 5.84 -18.14
CA GLN A 281 -23.08 6.90 -19.14
C GLN A 281 -22.63 6.40 -20.52
N MET A 282 -21.66 5.48 -20.59
CA MET A 282 -21.20 4.89 -21.86
C MET A 282 -22.29 4.05 -22.53
N ASP A 283 -23.24 3.50 -21.76
CA ASP A 283 -24.41 2.77 -22.26
C ASP A 283 -25.64 3.69 -22.46
N GLY A 284 -25.46 5.01 -22.32
CA GLY A 284 -26.52 6.00 -22.47
C GLY A 284 -27.53 6.01 -21.32
N ILE A 285 -27.17 5.49 -20.15
CA ILE A 285 -27.98 5.39 -18.95
C ILE A 285 -27.55 6.45 -17.94
N SER A 286 -28.51 7.24 -17.44
CA SER A 286 -28.27 8.17 -16.32
C SER A 286 -28.29 7.42 -15.01
N PHE A 287 -27.12 7.40 -14.34
CA PHE A 287 -26.94 6.73 -13.04
C PHE A 287 -26.96 7.74 -11.90
N SER A 288 -27.69 7.43 -10.83
CA SER A 288 -27.64 8.20 -9.58
C SER A 288 -27.78 7.28 -8.37
N ILE A 289 -27.14 7.66 -7.26
CA ILE A 289 -27.24 6.96 -5.99
C ILE A 289 -27.63 7.96 -4.88
N THR A 290 -28.57 7.57 -4.03
CA THR A 290 -29.02 8.44 -2.94
C THR A 290 -28.03 8.44 -1.77
N PRO A 291 -27.88 9.55 -1.02
CA PRO A 291 -27.04 9.60 0.16
C PRO A 291 -27.37 8.50 1.20
N THR A 292 -28.66 8.19 1.33
CA THR A 292 -29.12 7.10 2.22
C THR A 292 -28.70 5.70 1.77
N ALA A 293 -28.51 5.50 0.46
CA ALA A 293 -27.96 4.25 -0.07
C ALA A 293 -26.44 4.16 0.18
N ILE A 294 -25.72 5.27 0.04
CA ILE A 294 -24.30 5.35 0.37
C ILE A 294 -24.10 5.04 1.86
N ASP A 295 -24.88 5.65 2.74
CA ASP A 295 -24.83 5.39 4.18
C ASP A 295 -25.05 3.91 4.49
N TYR A 296 -26.04 3.29 3.85
CA TYR A 296 -26.35 1.87 4.00
C TYR A 296 -25.20 0.96 3.55
N ILE A 297 -24.56 1.26 2.40
CA ILE A 297 -23.43 0.50 1.89
C ILE A 297 -22.24 0.60 2.85
N VAL A 298 -21.96 1.80 3.35
CA VAL A 298 -20.88 2.04 4.33
C VAL A 298 -21.15 1.32 5.65
N ASP A 299 -22.41 1.36 6.14
CA ASP A 299 -22.78 0.64 7.37
C ASP A 299 -22.58 -0.88 7.21
N LYS A 300 -22.92 -1.44 6.05
CA LYS A 300 -22.67 -2.85 5.75
C LYS A 300 -21.18 -3.17 5.63
N ALA A 301 -20.37 -2.29 5.02
CA ALA A 301 -18.93 -2.46 4.97
C ALA A 301 -18.28 -2.46 6.37
N MET A 302 -18.76 -1.61 7.26
CA MET A 302 -18.31 -1.57 8.66
C MET A 302 -18.78 -2.79 9.46
N GLU A 303 -20.05 -3.20 9.33
CA GLU A 303 -20.62 -4.38 9.97
C GLU A 303 -19.82 -5.65 9.65
N TYR A 304 -19.38 -5.78 8.41
CA TYR A 304 -18.60 -6.94 7.95
C TYR A 304 -17.08 -6.77 8.06
N ASN A 305 -16.58 -5.65 8.59
CA ASN A 305 -15.16 -5.33 8.70
C ASN A 305 -14.40 -5.39 7.35
N LEU A 306 -15.05 -5.04 6.25
CA LEU A 306 -14.48 -5.19 4.90
C LEU A 306 -13.53 -4.05 4.50
N GLY A 307 -13.51 -2.94 5.24
CA GLY A 307 -12.72 -1.76 4.92
C GLY A 307 -13.07 -1.16 3.54
N ALA A 308 -12.18 -0.37 2.97
CA ALA A 308 -12.43 0.28 1.67
C ALA A 308 -12.50 -0.70 0.49
N ARG A 309 -11.81 -1.85 0.56
CA ARG A 309 -11.91 -2.89 -0.50
C ARG A 309 -13.32 -3.46 -0.60
N GLY A 310 -13.99 -3.67 0.54
CA GLY A 310 -15.34 -4.19 0.57
C GLY A 310 -16.40 -3.25 0.00
N LEU A 311 -16.15 -1.92 -0.02
CA LEU A 311 -17.07 -0.98 -0.66
C LEU A 311 -17.28 -1.30 -2.15
N ARG A 312 -16.20 -1.66 -2.86
CA ARG A 312 -16.30 -2.06 -4.27
C ARG A 312 -17.12 -3.34 -4.42
N ASN A 313 -16.82 -4.37 -3.62
CA ASN A 313 -17.53 -5.65 -3.68
C ASN A 313 -19.04 -5.47 -3.39
N LEU A 314 -19.39 -4.64 -2.42
CA LEU A 314 -20.80 -4.32 -2.13
C LEU A 314 -21.47 -3.57 -3.27
N CYS A 315 -20.80 -2.58 -3.87
CA CYS A 315 -21.35 -1.88 -5.03
C CYS A 315 -21.51 -2.81 -6.24
N GLU A 316 -20.54 -3.66 -6.52
CA GLU A 316 -20.63 -4.67 -7.58
C GLU A 316 -21.82 -5.61 -7.34
N ALA A 317 -21.95 -6.13 -6.12
CA ALA A 317 -23.08 -6.97 -5.75
C ALA A 317 -24.45 -6.30 -5.96
N ILE A 318 -24.57 -5.01 -5.65
CA ILE A 318 -25.82 -4.24 -5.82
C ILE A 318 -26.08 -3.95 -7.30
N LEU A 319 -25.04 -3.67 -8.10
CA LEU A 319 -25.19 -3.15 -9.46
C LEU A 319 -25.05 -4.22 -10.55
N ASN A 320 -24.59 -5.43 -10.24
CA ASN A 320 -24.30 -6.48 -11.21
C ASN A 320 -25.49 -6.78 -12.13
N ASP A 321 -26.68 -6.98 -11.54
CA ASP A 321 -27.90 -7.26 -12.33
C ASP A 321 -28.29 -6.09 -13.23
N ALA A 322 -28.08 -4.85 -12.76
CA ALA A 322 -28.34 -3.66 -13.56
C ALA A 322 -27.35 -3.55 -14.72
N MET A 323 -26.05 -3.77 -14.46
CA MET A 323 -25.02 -3.77 -15.50
C MET A 323 -25.23 -4.87 -16.55
N PHE A 324 -25.84 -6.00 -16.17
CA PHE A 324 -26.13 -7.10 -17.09
C PHE A 324 -27.37 -6.82 -17.96
N ASN A 325 -28.46 -6.29 -17.38
CA ASN A 325 -29.75 -6.21 -18.05
C ASN A 325 -30.02 -4.88 -18.77
N LEU A 326 -29.45 -3.77 -18.29
CA LEU A 326 -29.81 -2.44 -18.80
C LEU A 326 -29.18 -2.04 -20.13
N PRO A 327 -27.95 -2.46 -20.53
CA PRO A 327 -27.30 -1.98 -21.75
C PRO A 327 -28.15 -2.13 -23.03
N ASN A 328 -29.00 -3.16 -23.09
CA ASN A 328 -29.87 -3.44 -24.25
C ASN A 328 -31.35 -3.14 -23.99
N SER A 329 -31.66 -2.40 -22.93
CA SER A 329 -33.04 -2.07 -22.55
C SER A 329 -33.45 -0.63 -22.98
N GLU A 330 -34.74 -0.34 -22.95
CA GLU A 330 -35.25 1.01 -23.16
C GLU A 330 -35.10 1.93 -21.94
N VAL A 331 -34.58 1.37 -20.81
CA VAL A 331 -34.39 2.10 -19.56
C VAL A 331 -33.23 3.08 -19.71
N LYS A 332 -33.50 4.37 -19.48
CA LYS A 332 -32.51 5.44 -19.60
C LYS A 332 -32.05 6.02 -18.26
N GLU A 333 -32.63 5.57 -17.16
CA GLU A 333 -32.29 6.06 -15.83
C GLU A 333 -32.26 4.92 -14.82
N LEU A 334 -31.17 4.88 -14.00
CA LEU A 334 -31.02 4.01 -12.84
C LEU A 334 -30.81 4.84 -11.59
N LYS A 335 -31.74 4.80 -10.66
CA LYS A 335 -31.63 5.44 -9.35
C LYS A 335 -31.51 4.41 -8.25
N VAL A 336 -30.33 4.33 -7.62
CA VAL A 336 -30.05 3.43 -6.52
C VAL A 336 -30.50 4.06 -5.21
N THR A 337 -31.55 3.50 -4.61
CA THR A 337 -32.06 3.89 -3.29
C THR A 337 -31.61 2.88 -2.24
N LYS A 338 -31.78 3.22 -0.94
CA LYS A 338 -31.50 2.28 0.17
C LYS A 338 -32.31 0.97 0.00
N ILE A 339 -33.59 1.07 -0.41
CA ILE A 339 -34.46 -0.10 -0.60
C ILE A 339 -33.93 -0.99 -1.71
N TYR A 340 -33.51 -0.39 -2.84
CA TYR A 340 -32.91 -1.12 -3.95
C TYR A 340 -31.63 -1.86 -3.50
N ALA A 341 -30.74 -1.16 -2.80
CA ALA A 341 -29.49 -1.74 -2.30
C ALA A 341 -29.74 -2.88 -1.30
N ASP A 342 -30.68 -2.71 -0.39
CA ASP A 342 -31.05 -3.74 0.59
C ASP A 342 -31.62 -5.00 -0.09
N GLN A 343 -32.57 -4.84 -1.02
CA GLN A 343 -33.15 -5.96 -1.77
C GLN A 343 -32.06 -6.76 -2.52
N LYS A 344 -31.11 -6.09 -3.16
CA LYS A 344 -30.05 -6.75 -3.91
C LYS A 344 -29.07 -7.50 -2.98
N LEU A 345 -28.73 -6.93 -1.84
CA LEU A 345 -27.83 -7.59 -0.89
C LEU A 345 -28.49 -8.78 -0.16
N GLN A 346 -29.81 -8.74 0.07
CA GLN A 346 -30.52 -9.87 0.67
C GLN A 346 -30.61 -11.10 -0.25
N MET A 347 -30.50 -10.92 -1.57
CA MET A 347 -30.51 -12.01 -2.55
C MET A 347 -29.16 -12.71 -2.68
N ILE A 348 -28.10 -12.16 -2.08
CA ILE A 348 -26.73 -12.68 -2.20
C ILE A 348 -26.36 -13.38 -0.91
N ASP A 349 -25.77 -14.57 -1.02
CA ASP A 349 -25.19 -15.25 0.12
C ASP A 349 -23.98 -14.46 0.65
N MET A 350 -24.17 -13.80 1.80
CA MET A 350 -23.20 -12.90 2.43
C MET A 350 -21.93 -13.62 2.88
N THR A 351 -21.93 -14.95 2.97
CA THR A 351 -20.73 -15.75 3.22
C THR A 351 -19.71 -15.62 2.08
N TYR A 352 -20.19 -15.46 0.84
CA TYR A 352 -19.34 -15.25 -0.33
C TYR A 352 -18.58 -13.91 -0.28
N LEU A 353 -19.25 -12.85 0.16
CA LEU A 353 -18.62 -11.50 0.28
C LEU A 353 -17.55 -11.44 1.38
N LYS A 354 -17.69 -12.29 2.43
CA LYS A 354 -16.67 -12.40 3.50
C LYS A 354 -15.45 -13.23 3.10
N ALA A 355 -15.59 -14.12 2.14
CA ALA A 355 -14.50 -14.99 1.69
C ALA A 355 -13.56 -14.33 0.67
N VAL A 356 -13.99 -13.22 0.04
CA VAL A 356 -13.26 -12.51 -1.03
C VAL A 356 -12.58 -11.23 -0.50
N SER A 357 -12.78 -10.90 0.76
CA SER A 357 -12.18 -9.75 1.47
C SER A 357 -11.04 -10.19 2.36
#